data_e5498acd8d421e77721025789c5ca345
#
_entry.id   e5498acd8d421e77721025789c5ca345
#
_cell.length_a   1.000
_cell.length_b   1.000
_cell.length_c   1.000
_cell.angle_alpha   90.00
_cell.angle_beta   90.00
_cell.angle_gamma   90.00
#
_symmetry.space_group_name_H-M   'P 1'
#
loop_
_entity.id
_entity.type
_entity.pdbx_description
1 polymer ?
#
loop_
_entity_poly.entity_id
_entity_poly.type
_entity_poly.pdbx_seq_one_letter_code
_entity_poly.pdbx_strand_id
1 'polypeptide(L)'
;FLFENGEYLDYGDKLSTTVREIKSKYSYKDARSYIKLLKHSKRIFNKAFLELSDEPFESLGSMVKHLPELIRIRFDRSVYQAVEKHMGNKNLNQALSMHPLLVGGNPYSTTSIYLLIQYLEWKWGVFYAEGGTGKIVDALEKLLLKKGVEIKKNTEAHKIIVSKNKVIGVETNKGLIDCDAVVCNSDPTYTYKNLLGYKPNKISNNFNLKHSMSLFVLYFSTKKIYKDVKHHTIIFSKRHYELLNDIFNKKIFVNDPSLYLHRPGATDPSMIQNNNDTFYVLAPVPNNLSNINWDDRGDELSSIIIDTLQEKIMPELSQNIVDSFYITPDYFENELNTYAGSGFGIQPIFTQSAYFRYGNKAKETKGL
;
A
#
# COMPACT_ATOMS: atom_id res chain seq x y z
N PHE A 1 1.84 16.00 6.87
CA PHE A 1 3.22 15.66 6.50
C PHE A 1 4.18 16.44 7.36
N LEU A 2 5.16 15.78 7.92
CA LEU A 2 6.25 16.38 8.67
C LEU A 2 7.57 16.13 7.92
N PHE A 3 8.30 17.19 7.65
CA PHE A 3 9.56 17.14 6.92
C PHE A 3 10.76 17.20 7.88
N GLU A 4 11.93 16.81 7.40
CA GLU A 4 13.16 16.75 8.21
C GLU A 4 13.57 18.11 8.81
N ASN A 5 13.31 19.18 8.10
CA ASN A 5 13.61 20.56 8.56
C ASN A 5 12.63 21.10 9.61
N GLY A 6 11.70 20.26 10.10
CA GLY A 6 10.67 20.65 11.06
C GLY A 6 9.46 21.35 10.44
N GLU A 7 9.47 21.63 9.14
CA GLU A 7 8.28 22.12 8.45
C GLU A 7 7.20 21.04 8.40
N TYR A 8 5.94 21.47 8.37
CA TYR A 8 4.82 20.56 8.20
C TYR A 8 3.86 21.08 7.14
N LEU A 9 3.10 20.18 6.53
CA LEU A 9 2.05 20.48 5.57
C LEU A 9 0.77 19.76 6.00
N ASP A 10 -0.28 20.51 6.34
CA ASP A 10 -1.60 19.97 6.54
C ASP A 10 -2.27 19.73 5.18
N TYR A 11 -2.47 18.44 4.89
CA TYR A 11 -3.09 17.98 3.65
C TYR A 11 -4.46 17.39 3.99
N GLY A 12 -5.51 17.93 3.42
CA GLY A 12 -6.88 17.54 3.74
C GLY A 12 -7.74 17.28 2.50
N ASP A 13 -8.94 16.79 2.75
CA ASP A 13 -9.97 16.49 1.76
C ASP A 13 -10.51 17.71 1.01
N LYS A 14 -10.42 18.92 1.62
CA LYS A 14 -10.92 20.15 1.03
C LYS A 14 -9.83 20.87 0.24
N LEU A 15 -10.06 20.98 -1.08
CA LEU A 15 -9.13 21.69 -1.97
C LEU A 15 -8.79 23.10 -1.47
N SER A 16 -9.78 23.85 -0.98
CA SER A 16 -9.59 25.20 -0.48
C SER A 16 -8.63 25.27 0.72
N THR A 17 -8.67 24.26 1.60
CA THR A 17 -7.79 24.17 2.76
C THR A 17 -6.37 23.88 2.33
N THR A 18 -6.16 22.86 1.50
CA THR A 18 -4.82 22.49 1.00
C THR A 18 -4.21 23.62 0.16
N VAL A 19 -4.99 24.27 -0.71
CA VAL A 19 -4.51 25.42 -1.51
C VAL A 19 -4.10 26.60 -0.61
N ARG A 20 -4.89 26.89 0.44
CA ARG A 20 -4.57 27.96 1.41
C ARG A 20 -3.30 27.63 2.18
N GLU A 21 -3.17 26.39 2.62
CA GLU A 21 -1.99 25.89 3.35
C GLU A 21 -0.72 26.01 2.50
N ILE A 22 -0.75 25.55 1.24
CA ILE A 22 0.38 25.68 0.32
C ILE A 22 0.70 27.14 0.05
N LYS A 23 -0.32 27.99 -0.12
CA LYS A 23 -0.12 29.43 -0.35
C LYS A 23 0.55 30.12 0.83
N SER A 24 0.15 29.80 2.06
CA SER A 24 0.67 30.44 3.28
C SER A 24 2.08 30.00 3.62
N LYS A 25 2.39 28.71 3.44
CA LYS A 25 3.69 28.15 3.85
C LYS A 25 4.77 28.21 2.78
N TYR A 26 4.38 28.18 1.51
CA TYR A 26 5.32 28.19 0.38
C TYR A 26 5.12 29.44 -0.47
N SER A 27 4.27 29.36 -1.50
CA SER A 27 4.01 30.53 -2.34
C SER A 27 2.65 30.46 -3.06
N TYR A 28 2.19 31.61 -3.56
CA TYR A 28 1.05 31.71 -4.46
C TYR A 28 1.30 30.92 -5.77
N LYS A 29 2.54 30.90 -6.26
CA LYS A 29 2.95 30.16 -7.44
C LYS A 29 2.76 28.64 -7.22
N ASP A 30 3.18 28.11 -6.07
CA ASP A 30 3.05 26.70 -5.72
C ASP A 30 1.58 26.31 -5.56
N ALA A 31 0.76 27.15 -4.93
CA ALA A 31 -0.68 26.91 -4.82
C ALA A 31 -1.37 26.83 -6.20
N ARG A 32 -1.01 27.69 -7.15
CA ARG A 32 -1.49 27.61 -8.54
C ARG A 32 -0.98 26.36 -9.26
N SER A 33 0.24 25.98 -9.00
CA SER A 33 0.85 24.77 -9.56
C SER A 33 0.15 23.51 -9.05
N TYR A 34 -0.21 23.46 -7.76
CA TYR A 34 -1.00 22.37 -7.20
C TYR A 34 -2.36 22.22 -7.90
N ILE A 35 -3.07 23.33 -8.16
CA ILE A 35 -4.33 23.29 -8.93
C ILE A 35 -4.11 22.70 -10.34
N LYS A 36 -2.98 23.01 -10.99
CA LYS A 36 -2.65 22.45 -12.31
C LYS A 36 -2.33 20.95 -12.20
N LEU A 37 -1.60 20.53 -11.18
CA LEU A 37 -1.34 19.14 -10.89
C LEU A 37 -2.65 18.37 -10.68
N LEU A 38 -3.58 18.92 -9.91
CA LEU A 38 -4.88 18.29 -9.65
C LEU A 38 -5.74 18.18 -10.93
N LYS A 39 -5.67 19.17 -11.83
CA LYS A 39 -6.31 19.07 -13.15
C LYS A 39 -5.67 17.98 -14.02
N HIS A 40 -4.36 17.77 -13.92
CA HIS A 40 -3.67 16.65 -14.59
C HIS A 40 -4.12 15.32 -13.99
N SER A 41 -4.11 15.20 -12.67
CA SER A 41 -4.61 14.03 -11.93
C SER A 41 -6.06 13.68 -12.29
N LYS A 42 -6.95 14.68 -12.43
CA LYS A 42 -8.34 14.50 -12.91
C LYS A 42 -8.41 13.83 -14.28
N ARG A 43 -7.55 14.21 -15.24
CA ARG A 43 -7.55 13.60 -16.57
C ARG A 43 -7.13 12.13 -16.50
N ILE A 44 -6.12 11.83 -15.68
CA ILE A 44 -5.68 10.46 -15.46
C ILE A 44 -6.78 9.65 -14.79
N PHE A 45 -7.42 10.21 -13.74
CA PHE A 45 -8.51 9.57 -13.02
C PHE A 45 -9.69 9.22 -13.96
N ASN A 46 -10.14 10.18 -14.78
CA ASN A 46 -11.24 9.93 -15.71
C ASN A 46 -10.90 8.79 -16.67
N LYS A 47 -9.68 8.77 -17.22
CA LYS A 47 -9.27 7.72 -18.16
C LYS A 47 -8.99 6.39 -17.49
N ALA A 48 -8.10 6.38 -16.50
CA ALA A 48 -7.59 5.14 -15.92
C ALA A 48 -8.59 4.52 -14.93
N PHE A 49 -9.36 5.32 -14.19
CA PHE A 49 -10.27 4.82 -13.18
C PHE A 49 -11.71 4.70 -13.66
N LEU A 50 -12.25 5.71 -14.36
CA LEU A 50 -13.67 5.65 -14.79
C LEU A 50 -13.88 4.88 -16.10
N GLU A 51 -12.92 4.92 -17.03
CA GLU A 51 -13.09 4.29 -18.33
C GLU A 51 -12.39 2.92 -18.45
N LEU A 52 -11.28 2.72 -17.75
CA LEU A 52 -10.43 1.52 -17.91
C LEU A 52 -10.37 0.61 -16.68
N SER A 53 -11.07 0.92 -15.57
CA SER A 53 -10.96 0.11 -14.35
C SER A 53 -11.53 -1.30 -14.49
N ASP A 54 -12.52 -1.48 -15.33
CA ASP A 54 -13.20 -2.75 -15.62
C ASP A 54 -12.70 -3.45 -16.90
N GLU A 55 -11.76 -2.82 -17.62
CA GLU A 55 -11.13 -3.42 -18.79
C GLU A 55 -10.08 -4.47 -18.37
N PRO A 56 -10.24 -5.74 -18.72
CA PRO A 56 -9.36 -6.80 -18.24
C PRO A 56 -7.99 -6.84 -18.90
N PHE A 57 -7.71 -6.05 -19.93
CA PHE A 57 -6.46 -6.03 -20.70
C PHE A 57 -5.90 -7.43 -21.07
N GLU A 58 -6.78 -8.33 -21.49
CA GLU A 58 -6.41 -9.74 -21.79
C GLU A 58 -5.51 -9.88 -23.01
N SER A 59 -5.38 -8.84 -23.85
CA SER A 59 -4.56 -8.86 -25.06
C SER A 59 -3.72 -7.59 -25.25
N LEU A 60 -2.59 -7.72 -25.97
CA LEU A 60 -1.81 -6.56 -26.40
C LEU A 60 -2.63 -5.61 -27.27
N GLY A 61 -3.56 -6.13 -28.08
CA GLY A 61 -4.44 -5.33 -28.93
C GLY A 61 -5.33 -4.39 -28.12
N SER A 62 -5.88 -4.85 -26.98
CA SER A 62 -6.66 -3.99 -26.08
C SER A 62 -5.83 -2.85 -25.51
N MET A 63 -4.57 -3.12 -25.15
CA MET A 63 -3.65 -2.09 -24.64
C MET A 63 -3.23 -1.08 -25.72
N VAL A 64 -2.93 -1.55 -26.96
CA VAL A 64 -2.53 -0.68 -28.08
C VAL A 64 -3.65 0.28 -28.47
N LYS A 65 -4.92 -0.14 -28.41
CA LYS A 65 -6.09 0.72 -28.66
C LYS A 65 -6.10 1.99 -27.79
N HIS A 66 -5.61 1.88 -26.55
CA HIS A 66 -5.60 2.99 -25.58
C HIS A 66 -4.26 3.74 -25.55
N LEU A 67 -3.24 3.30 -26.31
CA LEU A 67 -1.90 3.87 -26.31
C LEU A 67 -1.86 5.39 -26.60
N PRO A 68 -2.61 5.95 -27.58
CA PRO A 68 -2.59 7.40 -27.84
C PRO A 68 -3.01 8.21 -26.61
N GLU A 69 -4.01 7.75 -25.87
CA GLU A 69 -4.48 8.41 -24.66
C GLU A 69 -3.51 8.24 -23.49
N LEU A 70 -2.93 7.05 -23.35
CA LEU A 70 -1.89 6.79 -22.34
C LEU A 70 -0.68 7.72 -22.56
N ILE A 71 -0.24 7.91 -23.79
CA ILE A 71 0.81 8.87 -24.14
C ILE A 71 0.39 10.30 -23.77
N ARG A 72 -0.86 10.69 -24.02
CA ARG A 72 -1.37 12.01 -23.69
C ARG A 72 -1.36 12.31 -22.21
N ILE A 73 -1.64 11.31 -21.36
CA ILE A 73 -1.55 11.43 -19.89
C ILE A 73 -0.14 11.21 -19.36
N ARG A 74 0.83 10.96 -20.24
CA ARG A 74 2.26 10.82 -19.91
C ARG A 74 2.56 9.67 -18.96
N PHE A 75 1.92 8.53 -19.21
CA PHE A 75 2.13 7.29 -18.44
C PHE A 75 3.60 6.83 -18.40
N ASP A 76 4.42 7.30 -19.33
CA ASP A 76 5.86 7.04 -19.47
C ASP A 76 6.71 7.62 -18.34
N ARG A 77 6.16 8.56 -17.54
CA ARG A 77 6.86 9.18 -16.42
C ARG A 77 6.60 8.46 -15.11
N SER A 78 7.51 8.64 -14.16
CA SER A 78 7.20 8.29 -12.78
C SER A 78 6.27 9.33 -12.13
N VAL A 79 5.62 8.95 -11.01
CA VAL A 79 4.80 9.88 -10.23
C VAL A 79 5.64 11.08 -9.77
N TYR A 80 6.85 10.82 -9.26
CA TYR A 80 7.74 11.90 -8.81
C TYR A 80 8.07 12.88 -9.95
N GLN A 81 8.47 12.38 -11.13
CA GLN A 81 8.76 13.23 -12.30
C GLN A 81 7.55 14.04 -12.76
N ALA A 82 6.35 13.47 -12.66
CA ALA A 82 5.12 14.17 -13.04
C ALA A 82 4.77 15.27 -12.03
N VAL A 83 4.97 15.05 -10.72
CA VAL A 83 4.80 16.06 -9.68
C VAL A 83 5.86 17.16 -9.82
N GLU A 84 7.13 16.81 -9.91
CA GLU A 84 8.26 17.75 -10.02
C GLU A 84 8.12 18.72 -11.22
N LYS A 85 7.53 18.25 -12.32
CA LYS A 85 7.23 19.12 -13.47
C LYS A 85 6.26 20.26 -13.13
N HIS A 86 5.40 20.05 -12.14
CA HIS A 86 4.41 21.06 -11.71
C HIS A 86 4.91 21.87 -10.52
N MET A 87 5.57 21.21 -9.56
CA MET A 87 5.96 21.80 -8.29
C MET A 87 7.44 22.16 -8.28
N GLY A 88 7.76 23.36 -7.77
CA GLY A 88 9.16 23.83 -7.66
C GLY A 88 9.80 23.57 -6.30
N ASN A 89 9.01 23.24 -5.29
CA ASN A 89 9.47 23.05 -3.91
C ASN A 89 9.70 21.55 -3.62
N LYS A 90 10.85 21.23 -3.00
CA LYS A 90 11.26 19.86 -2.70
C LYS A 90 10.29 19.15 -1.74
N ASN A 91 9.84 19.83 -0.68
CA ASN A 91 8.90 19.25 0.30
C ASN A 91 7.55 18.94 -0.36
N LEU A 92 7.06 19.85 -1.21
CA LEU A 92 5.83 19.60 -1.97
C LEU A 92 5.98 18.44 -2.97
N ASN A 93 7.14 18.34 -3.64
CA ASN A 93 7.41 17.19 -4.52
C ASN A 93 7.34 15.87 -3.75
N GLN A 94 7.96 15.83 -2.58
CA GLN A 94 8.01 14.66 -1.72
C GLN A 94 6.60 14.28 -1.21
N ALA A 95 5.88 15.24 -0.62
CA ALA A 95 4.54 15.00 -0.09
C ALA A 95 3.53 14.58 -1.18
N LEU A 96 3.51 15.29 -2.32
CA LEU A 96 2.54 15.04 -3.37
C LEU A 96 2.89 13.84 -4.28
N SER A 97 4.08 13.26 -4.14
CA SER A 97 4.46 12.05 -4.89
C SER A 97 4.41 10.76 -4.07
N MET A 98 4.11 10.80 -2.77
CA MET A 98 4.20 9.64 -1.88
C MET A 98 3.15 8.56 -2.12
N HIS A 99 2.03 8.88 -2.76
CA HIS A 99 0.88 7.98 -2.92
C HIS A 99 1.19 6.58 -3.48
N PRO A 100 2.17 6.37 -4.39
CA PRO A 100 2.57 5.03 -4.80
C PRO A 100 2.96 4.10 -3.65
N LEU A 101 3.51 4.64 -2.55
CA LEU A 101 3.87 3.82 -1.38
C LEU A 101 2.65 3.15 -0.75
N LEU A 102 1.45 3.75 -0.88
CA LEU A 102 0.19 3.16 -0.39
C LEU A 102 -0.27 1.93 -1.19
N VAL A 103 0.36 1.66 -2.32
CA VAL A 103 0.06 0.53 -3.21
C VAL A 103 1.32 -0.27 -3.57
N GLY A 104 2.36 -0.17 -2.76
CA GLY A 104 3.59 -0.94 -2.91
C GLY A 104 4.56 -0.45 -3.99
N GLY A 105 4.40 0.79 -4.46
CA GLY A 105 5.22 1.38 -5.50
C GLY A 105 6.24 2.39 -4.99
N ASN A 106 7.40 2.43 -5.63
CA ASN A 106 8.38 3.49 -5.42
C ASN A 106 7.99 4.72 -6.28
N PRO A 107 7.78 5.91 -5.70
CA PRO A 107 7.41 7.13 -6.42
C PRO A 107 8.32 7.46 -7.62
N TYR A 108 9.57 7.07 -7.55
CA TYR A 108 10.57 7.33 -8.60
C TYR A 108 10.52 6.36 -9.78
N SER A 109 9.81 5.23 -9.66
CA SER A 109 9.69 4.22 -10.72
C SER A 109 8.24 3.84 -11.05
N THR A 110 7.30 4.14 -10.18
CA THR A 110 5.88 3.87 -10.41
C THR A 110 5.32 4.83 -11.47
N THR A 111 4.57 4.30 -12.43
CA THR A 111 3.98 5.09 -13.51
C THR A 111 3.08 6.22 -12.99
N SER A 112 3.11 7.38 -13.66
CA SER A 112 2.31 8.56 -13.31
C SER A 112 0.79 8.33 -13.32
N ILE A 113 0.32 7.20 -13.81
CA ILE A 113 -1.10 6.80 -13.71
C ILE A 113 -1.58 6.86 -12.25
N TYR A 114 -0.72 6.52 -11.29
CA TYR A 114 -1.06 6.55 -9.86
C TYR A 114 -1.24 7.96 -9.28
N LEU A 115 -0.97 9.02 -10.03
CA LEU A 115 -1.43 10.38 -9.68
C LEU A 115 -2.95 10.49 -9.57
N LEU A 116 -3.70 9.58 -10.20
CA LEU A 116 -5.16 9.52 -10.07
C LEU A 116 -5.62 9.54 -8.59
N ILE A 117 -4.83 8.99 -7.67
CA ILE A 117 -5.15 8.90 -6.25
C ILE A 117 -5.37 10.29 -5.65
N GLN A 118 -4.55 11.30 -5.98
CA GLN A 118 -4.73 12.67 -5.48
C GLN A 118 -6.10 13.26 -5.86
N TYR A 119 -6.57 13.01 -7.09
CA TYR A 119 -7.88 13.50 -7.50
C TYR A 119 -9.01 12.67 -6.88
N LEU A 120 -8.81 11.37 -6.70
CA LEU A 120 -9.74 10.46 -6.04
C LEU A 120 -10.00 10.91 -4.60
N GLU A 121 -8.94 11.17 -3.82
CA GLU A 121 -9.02 11.65 -2.44
C GLU A 121 -9.78 12.98 -2.35
N TRP A 122 -9.48 13.92 -3.24
CA TRP A 122 -10.20 15.19 -3.28
C TRP A 122 -11.66 15.04 -3.70
N LYS A 123 -11.95 14.18 -4.68
CA LYS A 123 -13.30 14.05 -5.25
C LYS A 123 -14.26 13.33 -4.32
N TRP A 124 -13.79 12.29 -3.66
CA TRP A 124 -14.62 11.42 -2.83
C TRP A 124 -14.29 11.49 -1.35
N GLY A 125 -13.18 12.10 -0.96
CA GLY A 125 -12.69 12.14 0.41
C GLY A 125 -11.97 10.86 0.82
N VAL A 126 -11.46 10.89 2.05
CA VAL A 126 -10.86 9.73 2.73
C VAL A 126 -11.68 9.48 3.99
N PHE A 127 -12.18 8.27 4.17
CA PHE A 127 -13.06 7.91 5.26
C PHE A 127 -12.45 6.83 6.13
N TYR A 128 -12.77 6.86 7.39
CA TYR A 128 -12.42 5.85 8.38
C TYR A 128 -13.71 5.20 8.90
N ALA A 129 -13.72 3.88 9.07
CA ALA A 129 -14.86 3.17 9.64
C ALA A 129 -14.89 3.34 11.16
N GLU A 130 -15.97 3.83 11.74
CA GLU A 130 -16.13 3.88 13.20
C GLU A 130 -15.97 2.51 13.83
N GLY A 131 -15.17 2.42 14.90
CA GLY A 131 -14.79 1.17 15.53
C GLY A 131 -13.68 0.39 14.81
N GLY A 132 -13.02 1.02 13.81
CA GLY A 132 -11.87 0.46 13.10
C GLY A 132 -12.23 -0.30 11.83
N THR A 133 -11.20 -0.62 11.03
CA THR A 133 -11.34 -1.33 9.74
C THR A 133 -11.95 -2.73 9.90
N GLY A 134 -11.81 -3.38 11.06
CA GLY A 134 -12.45 -4.66 11.37
C GLY A 134 -13.98 -4.62 11.23
N LYS A 135 -14.61 -3.46 11.46
CA LYS A 135 -16.07 -3.30 11.26
C LYS A 135 -16.53 -3.48 9.84
N ILE A 136 -15.66 -3.18 8.86
CA ILE A 136 -15.93 -3.45 7.44
C ILE A 136 -15.94 -4.97 7.20
N VAL A 137 -15.00 -5.69 7.81
CA VAL A 137 -14.93 -7.16 7.73
C VAL A 137 -16.17 -7.78 8.35
N ASP A 138 -16.56 -7.34 9.55
CA ASP A 138 -17.79 -7.81 10.25
C ASP A 138 -19.04 -7.59 9.38
N ALA A 139 -19.14 -6.42 8.72
CA ALA A 139 -20.28 -6.10 7.86
C ALA A 139 -20.31 -7.00 6.60
N LEU A 140 -19.17 -7.27 5.99
CA LEU A 140 -19.05 -8.17 4.85
C LEU A 140 -19.38 -9.61 5.24
N GLU A 141 -18.89 -10.11 6.38
CA GLU A 141 -19.22 -11.43 6.90
C GLU A 141 -20.74 -11.58 7.09
N LYS A 142 -21.39 -10.62 7.74
CA LYS A 142 -22.85 -10.61 7.92
C LYS A 142 -23.59 -10.62 6.58
N LEU A 143 -23.11 -9.87 5.59
CA LEU A 143 -23.72 -9.84 4.25
C LEU A 143 -23.58 -11.20 3.55
N LEU A 144 -22.43 -11.84 3.60
CA LEU A 144 -22.17 -13.15 3.02
C LEU A 144 -23.11 -14.21 3.62
N LEU A 145 -23.21 -14.27 4.96
CA LEU A 145 -24.12 -15.18 5.65
C LEU A 145 -25.58 -14.93 5.28
N LYS A 146 -26.00 -13.66 5.19
CA LYS A 146 -27.36 -13.29 4.72
C LYS A 146 -27.63 -13.75 3.28
N LYS A 147 -26.59 -13.85 2.44
CA LYS A 147 -26.69 -14.34 1.07
C LYS A 147 -26.59 -15.87 0.96
N GLY A 148 -26.50 -16.59 2.07
CA GLY A 148 -26.40 -18.05 2.09
C GLY A 148 -25.00 -18.59 1.76
N VAL A 149 -23.96 -17.74 1.82
CA VAL A 149 -22.59 -18.17 1.62
C VAL A 149 -22.10 -18.91 2.86
N GLU A 150 -21.55 -20.11 2.69
CA GLU A 150 -20.90 -20.83 3.76
C GLU A 150 -19.49 -20.29 3.99
N ILE A 151 -19.16 -19.90 5.22
CA ILE A 151 -17.84 -19.42 5.61
C ILE A 151 -17.16 -20.48 6.47
N LYS A 152 -16.08 -21.07 5.95
CA LYS A 152 -15.29 -22.11 6.64
C LYS A 152 -14.06 -21.46 7.29
N LYS A 153 -14.19 -21.01 8.54
CA LYS A 153 -13.07 -20.49 9.35
C LYS A 153 -12.12 -21.62 9.76
N ASN A 154 -10.85 -21.26 10.01
CA ASN A 154 -9.79 -22.22 10.37
C ASN A 154 -9.68 -23.36 9.32
N THR A 155 -9.81 -23.01 8.05
CA THR A 155 -9.75 -23.95 6.93
C THR A 155 -8.73 -23.42 5.93
N GLU A 156 -7.53 -23.96 6.01
CA GLU A 156 -6.40 -23.55 5.18
C GLU A 156 -6.41 -24.32 3.87
N ALA A 157 -6.30 -23.61 2.75
CA ALA A 157 -6.16 -24.20 1.43
C ALA A 157 -4.69 -24.55 1.16
N HIS A 158 -4.40 -25.83 0.95
CA HIS A 158 -3.05 -26.31 0.69
C HIS A 158 -2.78 -26.50 -0.80
N LYS A 159 -3.82 -26.82 -1.59
CA LYS A 159 -3.66 -27.11 -3.01
C LYS A 159 -4.96 -26.90 -3.80
N ILE A 160 -4.84 -26.32 -4.98
CA ILE A 160 -5.93 -26.31 -5.97
C ILE A 160 -5.78 -27.54 -6.85
N ILE A 161 -6.80 -28.41 -6.84
CA ILE A 161 -6.78 -29.64 -7.59
C ILE A 161 -7.25 -29.39 -9.02
N VAL A 162 -6.38 -29.76 -9.97
CA VAL A 162 -6.61 -29.57 -11.41
C VAL A 162 -6.58 -30.90 -12.12
N SER A 163 -7.62 -31.21 -12.89
CA SER A 163 -7.70 -32.36 -13.77
C SER A 163 -8.01 -31.89 -15.20
N LYS A 164 -7.27 -32.42 -16.20
CA LYS A 164 -7.43 -32.05 -17.61
C LYS A 164 -7.52 -30.52 -17.84
N ASN A 165 -6.63 -29.77 -17.18
CA ASN A 165 -6.57 -28.27 -17.22
C ASN A 165 -7.84 -27.57 -16.69
N LYS A 166 -8.65 -28.23 -15.87
CA LYS A 166 -9.82 -27.64 -15.21
C LYS A 166 -9.71 -27.82 -13.69
N VAL A 167 -10.08 -26.81 -12.92
CA VAL A 167 -10.25 -26.93 -11.46
C VAL A 167 -11.37 -27.93 -11.18
N ILE A 168 -11.14 -28.79 -10.20
CA ILE A 168 -12.13 -29.77 -9.71
C ILE A 168 -12.31 -29.72 -8.20
N GLY A 169 -11.45 -29.02 -7.46
CA GLY A 169 -11.57 -28.90 -6.01
C GLY A 169 -10.40 -28.18 -5.38
N VAL A 170 -10.48 -28.03 -4.06
CA VAL A 170 -9.43 -27.44 -3.21
C VAL A 170 -9.17 -28.42 -2.06
N GLU A 171 -7.92 -28.83 -1.92
CA GLU A 171 -7.43 -29.60 -0.77
C GLU A 171 -7.17 -28.66 0.40
N THR A 172 -7.70 -28.98 1.57
CA THR A 172 -7.57 -28.19 2.78
C THR A 172 -7.07 -29.02 3.95
N ASN A 173 -6.68 -28.38 5.05
CA ASN A 173 -6.37 -29.07 6.31
C ASN A 173 -7.56 -29.85 6.91
N LYS A 174 -8.78 -29.70 6.34
CA LYS A 174 -10.00 -30.43 6.76
C LYS A 174 -10.54 -31.37 5.69
N GLY A 175 -9.76 -31.61 4.64
CA GLY A 175 -10.13 -32.51 3.54
C GLY A 175 -10.38 -31.75 2.23
N LEU A 176 -10.85 -32.53 1.23
CA LEU A 176 -11.12 -32.03 -0.10
C LEU A 176 -12.49 -31.35 -0.16
N ILE A 177 -12.53 -30.20 -0.83
CA ILE A 177 -13.76 -29.47 -1.17
C ILE A 177 -13.87 -29.48 -2.68
N ASP A 178 -14.87 -30.20 -3.21
CA ASP A 178 -15.18 -30.26 -4.64
C ASP A 178 -15.78 -28.93 -5.09
N CYS A 179 -15.36 -28.41 -6.24
CA CYS A 179 -15.89 -27.17 -6.82
C CYS A 179 -15.67 -27.10 -8.33
N ASP A 180 -16.52 -26.34 -9.02
CA ASP A 180 -16.44 -26.11 -10.46
C ASP A 180 -15.49 -24.98 -10.85
N ALA A 181 -15.26 -24.05 -9.93
CA ALA A 181 -14.39 -22.89 -10.09
C ALA A 181 -13.84 -22.41 -8.76
N VAL A 182 -12.68 -21.77 -8.79
CA VAL A 182 -12.01 -21.12 -7.66
C VAL A 182 -11.76 -19.65 -7.97
N VAL A 183 -12.20 -18.76 -7.08
CA VAL A 183 -11.77 -17.36 -7.06
C VAL A 183 -10.72 -17.22 -5.98
N CYS A 184 -9.47 -17.01 -6.38
CA CYS A 184 -8.35 -16.95 -5.45
C CYS A 184 -8.01 -15.49 -5.13
N ASN A 185 -8.05 -15.12 -3.85
CA ASN A 185 -7.68 -13.79 -3.35
C ASN A 185 -6.32 -13.77 -2.65
N SER A 186 -5.55 -14.86 -2.67
CA SER A 186 -4.18 -14.88 -2.17
C SER A 186 -3.21 -14.21 -3.17
N ASP A 187 -1.97 -13.95 -2.72
CA ASP A 187 -0.92 -13.44 -3.62
C ASP A 187 -0.81 -14.31 -4.88
N PRO A 188 -0.87 -13.75 -6.10
CA PRO A 188 -0.82 -14.54 -7.33
C PRO A 188 0.45 -15.37 -7.44
N THR A 189 1.60 -14.87 -7.02
CA THR A 189 2.87 -15.61 -7.06
C THR A 189 2.82 -16.80 -6.12
N TYR A 190 2.27 -16.61 -4.92
CA TYR A 190 2.02 -17.70 -3.96
C TYR A 190 1.03 -18.72 -4.54
N THR A 191 -0.09 -18.27 -5.10
CA THR A 191 -1.10 -19.13 -5.72
C THR A 191 -0.50 -20.06 -6.77
N TYR A 192 0.25 -19.51 -7.72
CA TYR A 192 0.83 -20.30 -8.79
C TYR A 192 1.94 -21.24 -8.30
N LYS A 193 2.79 -20.80 -7.38
CA LYS A 193 3.91 -21.61 -6.88
C LYS A 193 3.46 -22.68 -5.88
N ASN A 194 2.65 -22.28 -4.92
CA ASN A 194 2.34 -23.10 -3.75
C ASN A 194 1.01 -23.87 -3.94
N LEU A 195 -0.06 -23.19 -4.35
CA LEU A 195 -1.37 -23.82 -4.45
C LEU A 195 -1.55 -24.63 -5.75
N LEU A 196 -0.95 -24.21 -6.86
CA LEU A 196 -1.00 -24.93 -8.14
C LEU A 196 0.23 -25.80 -8.39
N GLY A 197 1.34 -25.55 -7.68
CA GLY A 197 2.60 -26.28 -7.88
C GLY A 197 3.21 -26.09 -9.26
N TYR A 198 2.94 -24.96 -9.91
CA TYR A 198 3.47 -24.70 -11.24
C TYR A 198 4.96 -24.38 -11.19
N LYS A 199 5.73 -25.08 -12.04
CA LYS A 199 7.14 -24.77 -12.23
C LYS A 199 7.28 -23.41 -12.95
N PRO A 200 8.36 -22.66 -12.68
CA PRO A 200 8.62 -21.34 -13.28
C PRO A 200 8.40 -21.24 -14.80
N ASN A 201 8.77 -22.28 -15.54
CA ASN A 201 8.71 -22.29 -17.00
C ASN A 201 7.30 -22.43 -17.61
N LYS A 202 6.27 -22.75 -16.78
CA LYS A 202 4.87 -22.84 -17.23
C LYS A 202 4.08 -21.57 -17.02
N ILE A 203 4.55 -20.70 -16.14
CA ILE A 203 3.92 -19.37 -15.92
C ILE A 203 4.67 -18.43 -16.83
N SER A 204 4.03 -18.02 -17.93
CA SER A 204 4.59 -17.12 -18.93
C SER A 204 5.48 -16.04 -18.30
N ASN A 205 6.76 -15.96 -18.71
CA ASN A 205 7.73 -14.88 -18.54
C ASN A 205 7.77 -14.08 -17.20
N ASN A 206 6.96 -14.41 -16.19
CA ASN A 206 6.67 -13.57 -15.05
C ASN A 206 7.45 -13.89 -13.76
N PHE A 207 8.40 -14.83 -13.79
CA PHE A 207 9.17 -15.18 -12.56
C PHE A 207 10.21 -14.15 -12.14
N ASN A 208 10.59 -13.22 -13.02
CA ASN A 208 11.46 -12.10 -12.71
C ASN A 208 10.68 -10.84 -12.27
N LEU A 209 9.46 -11.02 -11.78
CA LEU A 209 8.65 -9.90 -11.29
C LEU A 209 9.32 -9.23 -10.09
N LYS A 210 9.33 -7.92 -10.11
CA LYS A 210 9.71 -7.11 -8.96
C LYS A 210 8.54 -7.07 -7.99
N HIS A 211 8.74 -7.55 -6.78
CA HIS A 211 7.77 -7.49 -5.69
C HIS A 211 7.93 -6.18 -4.92
N SER A 212 6.85 -5.71 -4.31
CA SER A 212 6.85 -4.50 -3.52
C SER A 212 7.77 -4.61 -2.30
N MET A 213 8.04 -3.48 -1.68
CA MET A 213 8.58 -3.47 -0.33
C MET A 213 7.65 -4.22 0.62
N SER A 214 8.18 -4.57 1.76
CA SER A 214 7.43 -5.01 2.94
C SER A 214 7.19 -3.86 3.90
N LEU A 215 6.60 -4.18 5.03
CA LEU A 215 6.32 -3.25 6.11
C LEU A 215 6.83 -3.81 7.43
N PHE A 216 7.40 -2.93 8.24
CA PHE A 216 7.52 -3.12 9.68
C PHE A 216 6.40 -2.34 10.33
N VAL A 217 5.59 -2.97 11.15
CA VAL A 217 4.43 -2.33 11.78
C VAL A 217 4.57 -2.43 13.29
N LEU A 218 4.79 -1.29 13.94
CA LEU A 218 4.83 -1.18 15.39
C LEU A 218 3.46 -0.74 15.89
N TYR A 219 2.84 -1.54 16.74
CA TYR A 219 1.62 -1.21 17.47
C TYR A 219 1.99 -0.84 18.90
N PHE A 220 1.38 0.21 19.43
CA PHE A 220 1.56 0.58 20.83
C PHE A 220 0.37 1.35 21.38
N SER A 221 0.25 1.33 22.72
CA SER A 221 -0.69 2.16 23.48
C SER A 221 0.05 3.06 24.45
N THR A 222 -0.54 4.21 24.77
CA THR A 222 0.07 5.18 25.67
C THR A 222 -0.92 5.67 26.72
N LYS A 223 -0.44 5.87 27.97
CA LYS A 223 -1.22 6.52 29.05
C LYS A 223 -1.41 8.04 28.84
N LYS A 224 -0.56 8.67 28.02
CA LYS A 224 -0.66 10.08 27.64
C LYS A 224 -1.41 10.21 26.32
N ILE A 225 -2.41 11.10 26.27
CA ILE A 225 -3.14 11.41 25.05
C ILE A 225 -2.39 12.50 24.28
N TYR A 226 -1.89 12.18 23.09
CA TYR A 226 -1.13 13.10 22.23
C TYR A 226 -2.07 13.88 21.31
N LYS A 227 -2.78 14.89 21.84
CA LYS A 227 -3.86 15.62 21.14
C LYS A 227 -3.43 16.29 19.84
N ASP A 228 -2.15 16.67 19.71
CA ASP A 228 -1.60 17.34 18.53
C ASP A 228 -1.28 16.36 17.39
N VAL A 229 -1.18 15.05 17.69
CA VAL A 229 -1.00 14.02 16.66
C VAL A 229 -2.30 13.83 15.92
N LYS A 230 -2.27 14.03 14.60
CA LYS A 230 -3.43 13.87 13.72
C LYS A 230 -3.75 12.39 13.48
N HIS A 231 -4.93 12.11 12.91
CA HIS A 231 -5.33 10.74 12.57
C HIS A 231 -4.28 10.04 11.68
N HIS A 232 -3.78 10.75 10.67
CA HIS A 232 -2.71 10.29 9.79
C HIS A 232 -1.57 11.30 9.83
N THR A 233 -0.36 10.82 10.12
CA THR A 233 0.84 11.66 10.09
C THR A 233 1.95 10.91 9.35
N ILE A 234 2.52 11.54 8.34
CA ILE A 234 3.66 11.00 7.60
C ILE A 234 4.89 11.82 7.96
N ILE A 235 5.93 11.15 8.43
CA ILE A 235 7.21 11.72 8.80
C ILE A 235 8.23 11.28 7.77
N PHE A 236 8.80 12.22 7.05
CA PHE A 236 9.78 11.91 6.02
C PHE A 236 11.19 11.82 6.56
N SER A 237 11.94 10.82 6.10
CA SER A 237 13.39 10.73 6.27
C SER A 237 14.11 11.85 5.53
N LYS A 238 15.27 12.26 6.06
CA LYS A 238 16.18 13.20 5.42
C LYS A 238 16.67 12.72 4.05
N ARG A 239 16.93 11.42 3.92
CA ARG A 239 17.46 10.75 2.73
C ARG A 239 16.36 10.07 1.91
N HIS A 240 15.20 10.71 1.74
CA HIS A 240 14.01 10.07 1.18
C HIS A 240 14.25 9.31 -0.13
N TYR A 241 15.00 9.87 -1.08
CA TYR A 241 15.33 9.19 -2.35
C TYR A 241 16.24 7.99 -2.11
N GLU A 242 17.32 8.19 -1.38
CA GLU A 242 18.31 7.17 -1.04
C GLU A 242 17.67 6.06 -0.21
N LEU A 243 16.82 6.42 0.77
CA LEU A 243 16.05 5.49 1.57
C LEU A 243 15.20 4.55 0.70
N LEU A 244 14.44 5.09 -0.24
CA LEU A 244 13.63 4.28 -1.13
C LEU A 244 14.48 3.43 -2.08
N ASN A 245 15.64 3.93 -2.50
CA ASN A 245 16.58 3.12 -3.27
C ASN A 245 17.19 1.99 -2.44
N ASP A 246 17.50 2.24 -1.17
CA ASP A 246 17.99 1.22 -0.24
C ASP A 246 16.96 0.11 -0.01
N ILE A 247 15.67 0.48 0.15
CA ILE A 247 14.55 -0.45 0.36
C ILE A 247 14.25 -1.27 -0.91
N PHE A 248 14.01 -0.60 -2.04
CA PHE A 248 13.45 -1.24 -3.23
C PHE A 248 14.50 -1.93 -4.12
N ASN A 249 15.72 -1.37 -4.20
CA ASN A 249 16.75 -1.84 -5.11
C ASN A 249 17.91 -2.54 -4.40
N LYS A 250 18.52 -1.91 -3.38
CA LYS A 250 19.64 -2.52 -2.67
C LYS A 250 19.20 -3.57 -1.65
N LYS A 251 17.96 -3.46 -1.14
CA LYS A 251 17.38 -4.36 -0.15
C LYS A 251 18.24 -4.50 1.10
N ILE A 252 18.66 -3.39 1.66
CA ILE A 252 19.46 -3.31 2.88
C ILE A 252 18.64 -2.74 4.03
N PHE A 253 19.01 -3.10 5.26
CA PHE A 253 18.46 -2.53 6.48
C PHE A 253 18.67 -1.01 6.51
N VAL A 254 17.66 -0.27 6.96
CA VAL A 254 17.66 1.19 7.03
C VAL A 254 17.41 1.65 8.47
N ASN A 255 18.22 2.60 8.93
CA ASN A 255 18.18 3.15 10.29
C ASN A 255 17.60 4.57 10.35
N ASP A 256 17.10 5.10 9.23
CA ASP A 256 16.48 6.42 9.12
C ASP A 256 15.13 6.34 8.36
N PRO A 257 14.17 5.52 8.84
CA PRO A 257 12.95 5.25 8.09
C PRO A 257 12.06 6.49 7.95
N SER A 258 11.35 6.59 6.82
CA SER A 258 10.13 7.40 6.77
C SER A 258 9.01 6.63 7.46
N LEU A 259 8.17 7.34 8.22
CA LEU A 259 7.16 6.72 9.07
C LEU A 259 5.76 7.19 8.66
N TYR A 260 4.80 6.29 8.70
CA TYR A 260 3.38 6.62 8.72
C TYR A 260 2.82 6.27 10.11
N LEU A 261 2.41 7.31 10.84
CA LEU A 261 1.79 7.17 12.16
C LEU A 261 0.27 7.31 12.02
N HIS A 262 -0.45 6.35 12.55
CA HIS A 262 -1.91 6.32 12.62
C HIS A 262 -2.38 6.40 14.06
N ARG A 263 -3.25 7.38 14.33
CA ARG A 263 -3.91 7.60 15.62
C ARG A 263 -5.42 7.63 15.43
N PRO A 264 -6.12 6.50 15.52
CA PRO A 264 -7.57 6.46 15.31
C PRO A 264 -8.35 7.27 16.34
N GLY A 265 -7.89 7.34 17.59
CA GLY A 265 -8.49 8.13 18.66
C GLY A 265 -8.61 9.64 18.36
N ALA A 266 -7.93 10.15 17.33
CA ALA A 266 -8.05 11.54 16.88
C ALA A 266 -9.43 11.87 16.28
N THR A 267 -10.12 10.88 15.70
CA THR A 267 -11.45 11.05 15.06
C THR A 267 -12.51 10.09 15.59
N ASP A 268 -12.09 8.99 16.20
CA ASP A 268 -12.97 7.98 16.78
C ASP A 268 -12.64 7.78 18.28
N PRO A 269 -13.38 8.44 19.18
CA PRO A 269 -13.14 8.30 20.63
C PRO A 269 -13.29 6.87 21.15
N SER A 270 -14.02 5.98 20.46
CA SER A 270 -14.17 4.58 20.88
C SER A 270 -12.87 3.79 20.81
N MET A 271 -11.88 4.30 20.05
CA MET A 271 -10.54 3.72 19.94
C MET A 271 -9.62 4.11 21.12
N ILE A 272 -10.06 4.99 22.02
CA ILE A 272 -9.39 5.29 23.28
C ILE A 272 -10.02 4.39 24.35
N GLN A 273 -9.26 3.42 24.85
CA GLN A 273 -9.76 2.45 25.83
C GLN A 273 -9.02 2.58 27.15
N ASN A 274 -9.74 2.54 28.26
CA ASN A 274 -9.17 2.68 29.61
C ASN A 274 -8.27 3.92 29.77
N ASN A 275 -8.63 5.03 29.14
CA ASN A 275 -7.83 6.26 29.05
C ASN A 275 -6.47 6.09 28.34
N ASN A 276 -6.24 5.00 27.63
CA ASN A 276 -5.04 4.80 26.81
C ASN A 276 -5.34 5.14 25.36
N ASP A 277 -4.49 5.94 24.76
CA ASP A 277 -4.51 6.22 23.31
C ASP A 277 -3.81 5.09 22.56
N THR A 278 -4.26 4.80 21.35
CA THR A 278 -3.75 3.68 20.57
C THR A 278 -3.18 4.13 19.24
N PHE A 279 -2.09 3.49 18.83
CA PHE A 279 -1.34 3.87 17.63
C PHE A 279 -0.86 2.64 16.87
N TYR A 280 -0.65 2.80 15.58
CA TYR A 280 0.32 2.00 14.87
C TYR A 280 1.21 2.86 13.98
N VAL A 281 2.42 2.36 13.74
CA VAL A 281 3.41 3.01 12.87
C VAL A 281 3.84 2.03 11.80
N LEU A 282 3.76 2.45 10.55
CA LEU A 282 4.32 1.72 9.42
C LEU A 282 5.67 2.33 9.03
N ALA A 283 6.69 1.50 8.94
CA ALA A 283 7.94 1.80 8.28
C ALA A 283 8.08 0.90 7.03
N PRO A 284 8.18 1.46 5.82
CA PRO A 284 8.55 0.68 4.65
C PRO A 284 9.94 0.08 4.83
N VAL A 285 10.05 -1.22 4.58
CA VAL A 285 11.30 -1.98 4.71
C VAL A 285 11.49 -2.91 3.51
N PRO A 286 12.70 -3.42 3.24
CA PRO A 286 12.90 -4.45 2.22
C PRO A 286 12.04 -5.69 2.49
N ASN A 287 11.59 -6.35 1.44
CA ASN A 287 10.96 -7.66 1.54
C ASN A 287 12.01 -8.77 1.80
N ASN A 288 11.59 -10.00 2.06
CA ASN A 288 12.45 -11.12 2.43
C ASN A 288 13.37 -11.65 1.30
N LEU A 289 13.34 -11.03 0.11
CA LEU A 289 14.44 -11.17 -0.85
C LEU A 289 15.70 -10.41 -0.43
N SER A 290 15.65 -9.64 0.66
CA SER A 290 16.81 -9.17 1.40
C SER A 290 17.34 -10.30 2.29
N ASN A 291 18.56 -10.19 2.75
CA ASN A 291 19.12 -11.13 3.74
C ASN A 291 19.06 -10.53 5.16
N ILE A 292 18.00 -9.75 5.46
CA ILE A 292 17.81 -9.16 6.79
C ILE A 292 17.22 -10.22 7.72
N ASN A 293 17.89 -10.48 8.83
CA ASN A 293 17.35 -11.30 9.90
C ASN A 293 16.48 -10.40 10.82
N TRP A 294 15.17 -10.58 10.76
CA TRP A 294 14.24 -9.76 11.52
C TRP A 294 14.16 -10.11 13.00
N ASP A 295 14.59 -11.32 13.40
CA ASP A 295 14.72 -11.68 14.81
C ASP A 295 15.78 -10.82 15.52
N ASP A 296 16.85 -10.47 14.79
CA ASP A 296 17.92 -9.63 15.31
C ASP A 296 17.66 -8.13 15.15
N ARG A 297 16.89 -7.74 14.11
CA ARG A 297 16.71 -6.34 13.72
C ARG A 297 15.39 -5.71 14.14
N GLY A 298 14.42 -6.51 14.58
CA GLY A 298 13.09 -6.04 14.95
C GLY A 298 13.13 -5.06 16.12
N ASP A 299 13.80 -5.41 17.21
CA ASP A 299 13.93 -4.56 18.39
C ASP A 299 14.73 -3.27 18.11
N GLU A 300 15.79 -3.37 17.28
CA GLU A 300 16.55 -2.21 16.85
C GLU A 300 15.67 -1.22 16.10
N LEU A 301 14.89 -1.69 15.12
CA LEU A 301 14.02 -0.80 14.34
C LEU A 301 12.86 -0.24 15.18
N SER A 302 12.31 -1.03 16.09
CA SER A 302 11.31 -0.56 17.05
C SER A 302 11.83 0.60 17.88
N SER A 303 13.05 0.47 18.42
CA SER A 303 13.73 1.53 19.20
C SER A 303 13.95 2.79 18.36
N ILE A 304 14.45 2.65 17.13
CA ILE A 304 14.64 3.78 16.20
C ILE A 304 13.33 4.52 15.92
N ILE A 305 12.23 3.78 15.73
CA ILE A 305 10.89 4.37 15.51
C ILE A 305 10.44 5.15 16.73
N ILE A 306 10.54 4.57 17.93
CA ILE A 306 10.13 5.23 19.18
C ILE A 306 10.94 6.50 19.40
N ASP A 307 12.26 6.45 19.23
CA ASP A 307 13.13 7.60 19.40
C ASP A 307 12.81 8.71 18.39
N THR A 308 12.57 8.35 17.13
CA THR A 308 12.17 9.29 16.08
C THR A 308 10.85 9.98 16.40
N LEU A 309 9.85 9.24 16.89
CA LEU A 309 8.56 9.80 17.28
C LEU A 309 8.69 10.70 18.50
N GLN A 310 9.48 10.27 19.50
CA GLN A 310 9.72 11.04 20.72
C GLN A 310 10.39 12.38 20.43
N GLU A 311 11.40 12.37 19.56
CA GLU A 311 12.11 13.58 19.15
C GLU A 311 11.20 14.54 18.35
N LYS A 312 10.41 14.02 17.41
CA LYS A 312 9.73 14.86 16.42
C LYS A 312 8.34 15.33 16.84
N ILE A 313 7.50 14.49 17.47
CA ILE A 313 6.07 14.80 17.66
C ILE A 313 5.42 14.21 18.92
N MET A 314 6.07 13.27 19.62
CA MET A 314 5.50 12.61 20.79
C MET A 314 6.45 12.67 21.99
N PRO A 315 6.70 13.86 22.57
CA PRO A 315 7.66 14.00 23.65
C PRO A 315 7.34 13.05 24.83
N GLU A 316 8.39 12.45 25.41
CA GLU A 316 8.32 11.48 26.50
C GLU A 316 7.61 10.16 26.11
N LEU A 317 7.62 9.77 24.82
CA LEU A 317 6.90 8.61 24.35
C LEU A 317 7.30 7.33 25.08
N SER A 318 8.59 7.05 25.21
CA SER A 318 9.13 5.83 25.84
C SER A 318 8.63 5.62 27.27
N GLN A 319 8.43 6.72 28.03
CA GLN A 319 7.93 6.69 29.41
C GLN A 319 6.40 6.52 29.49
N ASN A 320 5.71 6.78 28.38
CA ASN A 320 4.25 6.75 28.30
C ASN A 320 3.68 5.51 27.62
N ILE A 321 4.51 4.69 26.97
CA ILE A 321 4.08 3.40 26.41
C ILE A 321 3.61 2.49 27.55
N VAL A 322 2.44 1.90 27.36
CA VAL A 322 1.84 0.91 28.27
C VAL A 322 2.09 -0.50 27.78
N ASP A 323 1.94 -0.70 26.47
CA ASP A 323 2.12 -1.97 25.79
C ASP A 323 2.51 -1.73 24.34
N SER A 324 3.32 -2.64 23.79
CA SER A 324 3.74 -2.58 22.38
C SER A 324 4.09 -3.95 21.83
N PHE A 325 3.85 -4.14 20.55
CA PHE A 325 4.36 -5.27 19.77
C PHE A 325 4.58 -4.85 18.33
N TYR A 326 5.35 -5.61 17.58
CA TYR A 326 5.56 -5.34 16.15
C TYR A 326 5.37 -6.59 15.30
N ILE A 327 5.12 -6.37 14.02
CA ILE A 327 5.14 -7.39 12.98
C ILE A 327 6.16 -7.01 11.91
N THR A 328 6.83 -8.03 11.38
CA THR A 328 7.94 -7.92 10.44
C THR A 328 7.54 -8.48 9.06
N PRO A 329 8.38 -8.38 8.04
CA PRO A 329 8.17 -9.06 6.76
C PRO A 329 7.90 -10.56 6.86
N ASP A 330 8.44 -11.24 7.89
CA ASP A 330 8.21 -12.67 8.10
C ASP A 330 6.75 -12.99 8.41
N TYR A 331 6.05 -12.09 9.14
CA TYR A 331 4.62 -12.22 9.37
C TYR A 331 3.82 -12.18 8.05
N PHE A 332 4.17 -11.26 7.14
CA PHE A 332 3.51 -11.17 5.84
C PHE A 332 3.75 -12.43 5.00
N GLU A 333 4.92 -13.04 5.08
CA GLU A 333 5.24 -14.26 4.34
C GLU A 333 4.56 -15.49 4.95
N ASN A 334 4.71 -15.67 6.26
CA ASN A 334 4.33 -16.91 6.93
C ASN A 334 2.85 -16.95 7.32
N GLU A 335 2.26 -15.82 7.77
CA GLU A 335 0.88 -15.77 8.22
C GLU A 335 -0.09 -15.29 7.13
N LEU A 336 0.37 -14.37 6.26
CA LEU A 336 -0.47 -13.83 5.19
C LEU A 336 -0.20 -14.46 3.82
N ASN A 337 0.74 -15.38 3.74
CA ASN A 337 1.09 -16.11 2.51
C ASN A 337 1.44 -15.18 1.33
N THR A 338 2.08 -14.03 1.60
CA THR A 338 2.54 -13.15 0.53
C THR A 338 3.93 -13.58 0.06
N TYR A 339 4.18 -13.52 -1.24
CA TYR A 339 5.46 -13.94 -1.76
C TYR A 339 6.60 -13.06 -1.24
N ALA A 340 7.58 -13.69 -0.60
CA ALA A 340 8.74 -13.04 0.02
C ALA A 340 8.36 -11.91 1.01
N GLY A 341 7.26 -12.06 1.72
CA GLY A 341 6.80 -11.06 2.69
C GLY A 341 6.47 -9.70 2.09
N SER A 342 6.17 -9.62 0.79
CA SER A 342 5.83 -8.35 0.14
C SER A 342 4.50 -7.79 0.67
N GLY A 343 4.49 -6.50 1.06
CA GLY A 343 3.30 -5.89 1.67
C GLY A 343 2.13 -5.68 0.69
N PHE A 344 2.40 -5.64 -0.64
CA PHE A 344 1.41 -5.29 -1.67
C PHE A 344 1.51 -6.16 -2.94
N GLY A 345 2.19 -7.31 -2.88
CA GLY A 345 2.41 -8.17 -4.04
C GLY A 345 3.42 -7.56 -5.03
N ILE A 346 3.12 -7.57 -6.33
CA ILE A 346 4.04 -7.06 -7.37
C ILE A 346 4.04 -5.53 -7.44
N GLN A 347 5.22 -4.95 -7.73
CA GLN A 347 5.36 -3.49 -7.88
C GLN A 347 4.51 -2.93 -9.04
N PRO A 348 3.85 -1.77 -8.85
CA PRO A 348 3.03 -1.13 -9.88
C PRO A 348 3.88 -0.32 -10.87
N ILE A 349 4.92 -0.94 -11.43
CA ILE A 349 5.73 -0.36 -12.50
C ILE A 349 5.10 -0.64 -13.86
N PHE A 350 5.46 0.16 -14.88
CA PHE A 350 4.86 0.04 -16.21
C PHE A 350 4.93 -1.38 -16.79
N THR A 351 6.08 -2.02 -16.71
CA THR A 351 6.31 -3.38 -17.23
C THR A 351 5.60 -4.49 -16.47
N GLN A 352 4.89 -4.15 -15.39
CA GLN A 352 4.12 -5.07 -14.55
C GLN A 352 2.69 -4.58 -14.31
N SER A 353 2.20 -3.67 -15.15
CA SER A 353 0.84 -3.11 -15.06
C SER A 353 0.00 -3.49 -16.27
N ALA A 354 -1.31 -3.39 -16.17
CA ALA A 354 -2.26 -3.72 -17.23
C ALA A 354 -2.01 -5.13 -17.82
N TYR A 355 -1.78 -5.25 -19.12
CA TYR A 355 -1.53 -6.52 -19.81
C TYR A 355 -0.33 -7.32 -19.24
N PHE A 356 0.66 -6.63 -18.69
CA PHE A 356 1.88 -7.28 -18.15
C PHE A 356 1.72 -7.80 -16.72
N ARG A 357 0.57 -7.60 -16.10
CA ARG A 357 0.23 -8.13 -14.78
C ARG A 357 -0.39 -9.53 -14.91
N TYR A 358 -0.49 -10.26 -13.80
CA TYR A 358 -1.32 -11.46 -13.75
C TYR A 358 -2.75 -11.14 -14.21
N GLY A 359 -3.28 -11.95 -15.10
CA GLY A 359 -4.66 -11.82 -15.55
C GLY A 359 -5.67 -12.20 -14.46
N ASN A 360 -6.91 -11.73 -14.60
CA ASN A 360 -7.99 -12.12 -13.70
C ASN A 360 -8.46 -13.55 -13.90
N LYS A 361 -8.02 -14.21 -14.98
CA LYS A 361 -8.26 -15.62 -15.27
C LYS A 361 -6.93 -16.30 -15.54
N ALA A 362 -6.73 -17.48 -14.99
CA ALA A 362 -5.58 -18.29 -15.31
C ALA A 362 -5.70 -18.82 -16.74
N LYS A 363 -4.68 -18.56 -17.58
CA LYS A 363 -4.69 -19.01 -18.99
C LYS A 363 -4.55 -20.53 -19.11
N GLU A 364 -3.81 -21.12 -18.19
CA GLU A 364 -3.45 -22.55 -18.19
C GLU A 364 -4.47 -23.43 -17.46
N THR A 365 -5.41 -22.81 -16.71
CA THR A 365 -6.33 -23.56 -15.84
C THR A 365 -7.74 -22.96 -15.93
N LYS A 366 -8.65 -23.71 -16.56
CA LYS A 366 -10.06 -23.33 -16.61
C LYS A 366 -10.68 -23.37 -15.23
N GLY A 367 -11.47 -22.36 -14.90
CA GLY A 367 -12.14 -22.27 -13.60
C GLY A 367 -11.31 -21.63 -12.49
N LEU A 368 -10.14 -21.05 -12.80
CA LEU A 368 -9.36 -20.24 -11.88
C LEU A 368 -9.22 -18.81 -12.41
#